data_8d1396b8d85fbc152decb01fb48569a9
#
_entry.id   8d1396b8d85fbc152decb01fb48569a9
#
_cell.length_a   1.000
_cell.length_b   1.000
_cell.length_c   1.000
_cell.angle_alpha   90.00
_cell.angle_beta   90.00
_cell.angle_gamma   90.00
#
_symmetry.space_group_name_H-M   'P 1'
#
loop_
_entity.id
_entity.type
_entity.pdbx_description
1 polymer ?
#
loop_
_entity_poly.entity_id
_entity_poly.type
_entity_poly.pdbx_seq_one_letter_code
_entity_poly.pdbx_strand_id
1 'polypeptide(L)'
;MKRDLLRPLRTVLPVSLVLALASHLPNALAADEAALRAETRKTAVPVLPKVVQAMQEALKEKGTVDAIPICREKAPQLLQDIRRQTGWNIRRISLQTRHPETGTPDVWEARQLADFNIKAANGVKPETLEAGEIVTTADGRRVYRYIKALPVAEVCVSCHGAAETFSDDLKAALRKDYPLDRATGYSVGQVRGALSVIRSL
;
A
#
# COMPACT_ATOMS: atom_id res chain seq x y z
N MET A 1 51.15 -28.87 -71.50
CA MET A 1 49.74 -28.98 -71.02
C MET A 1 49.77 -28.77 -69.51
N LYS A 2 49.52 -27.54 -69.05
CA LYS A 2 49.38 -27.18 -67.61
C LYS A 2 47.92 -26.91 -67.32
N ARG A 3 47.31 -27.65 -66.39
CA ARG A 3 45.97 -27.43 -65.92
C ARG A 3 46.02 -26.57 -64.66
N ASP A 4 45.54 -25.35 -64.81
CA ASP A 4 45.31 -24.45 -63.65
C ASP A 4 44.06 -24.88 -62.89
N LEU A 5 44.22 -25.20 -61.61
CA LEU A 5 43.15 -25.49 -60.62
C LEU A 5 42.74 -24.19 -59.89
N LEU A 6 41.65 -23.61 -60.36
CA LEU A 6 40.99 -22.51 -59.62
C LEU A 6 40.30 -23.05 -58.34
N ARG A 7 40.77 -22.63 -57.17
CA ARG A 7 40.09 -22.83 -55.85
C ARG A 7 39.10 -21.73 -55.69
N PRO A 8 37.83 -22.04 -55.28
CA PRO A 8 36.88 -21.00 -54.89
C PRO A 8 37.19 -20.46 -53.49
N LEU A 9 37.26 -19.15 -53.39
CA LEU A 9 37.35 -18.39 -52.16
C LEU A 9 36.02 -18.55 -51.38
N ARG A 10 36.04 -19.24 -50.25
CA ARG A 10 34.91 -19.26 -49.30
C ARG A 10 34.96 -17.99 -48.48
N THR A 11 34.07 -17.06 -48.76
CA THR A 11 33.77 -15.90 -47.91
C THR A 11 33.05 -16.39 -46.61
N VAL A 12 33.76 -16.33 -45.50
CA VAL A 12 33.19 -16.53 -44.19
C VAL A 12 32.64 -15.18 -43.73
N LEU A 13 31.30 -15.04 -43.72
CA LEU A 13 30.63 -13.90 -43.08
C LEU A 13 30.78 -14.07 -41.54
N PRO A 14 31.13 -13.03 -40.80
CA PRO A 14 31.16 -13.11 -39.33
C PRO A 14 29.75 -13.06 -38.80
N VAL A 15 29.32 -14.14 -38.14
CA VAL A 15 28.13 -14.20 -37.26
C VAL A 15 28.50 -13.57 -35.92
N SER A 16 28.41 -12.26 -35.84
CA SER A 16 28.68 -11.55 -34.58
C SER A 16 27.87 -10.26 -34.47
N LEU A 17 26.51 -10.35 -34.43
CA LEU A 17 25.70 -9.19 -34.04
C LEU A 17 24.25 -9.55 -33.59
N VAL A 18 24.05 -10.47 -32.67
CA VAL A 18 22.70 -10.71 -32.13
C VAL A 18 22.67 -10.87 -30.58
N LEU A 19 23.73 -10.61 -29.87
CA LEU A 19 23.73 -10.85 -28.39
C LEU A 19 23.61 -9.60 -27.50
N ALA A 20 23.35 -8.41 -28.02
CA ALA A 20 23.39 -7.18 -27.24
C ALA A 20 22.01 -6.60 -26.83
N LEU A 21 20.87 -7.18 -27.24
CA LEU A 21 19.54 -6.58 -26.96
C LEU A 21 18.78 -7.20 -25.79
N ALA A 22 19.22 -8.30 -25.21
CA ALA A 22 18.44 -8.99 -24.15
C ALA A 22 18.70 -8.50 -22.73
N SER A 23 19.72 -7.65 -22.49
CA SER A 23 20.14 -7.26 -21.12
C SER A 23 19.52 -5.96 -20.61
N HIS A 24 18.71 -5.23 -21.38
CA HIS A 24 18.20 -3.91 -21.00
C HIS A 24 16.74 -3.89 -20.53
N LEU A 25 15.96 -4.94 -20.82
CA LEU A 25 14.53 -5.01 -20.46
C LEU A 25 14.22 -5.03 -18.94
N PRO A 26 14.93 -5.80 -18.09
CA PRO A 26 14.65 -5.81 -16.67
C PRO A 26 14.95 -4.47 -15.98
N ASN A 27 15.92 -3.71 -16.46
CA ASN A 27 16.27 -2.40 -15.90
C ASN A 27 15.21 -1.32 -16.20
N ALA A 28 14.58 -1.36 -17.37
CA ALA A 28 13.53 -0.41 -17.73
C ALA A 28 12.26 -0.62 -16.89
N LEU A 29 11.81 -1.87 -16.71
CA LEU A 29 10.64 -2.18 -15.87
C LEU A 29 10.85 -1.81 -14.40
N ALA A 30 12.04 -2.08 -13.85
CA ALA A 30 12.38 -1.70 -12.48
C ALA A 30 12.43 -0.17 -12.29
N ALA A 31 12.92 0.57 -13.29
CA ALA A 31 12.91 2.03 -13.28
C ALA A 31 11.49 2.59 -13.34
N ASP A 32 10.61 1.99 -14.13
CA ASP A 32 9.20 2.36 -14.21
C ASP A 32 8.48 2.12 -12.87
N GLU A 33 8.70 0.98 -12.23
CA GLU A 33 8.11 0.70 -10.91
C GLU A 33 8.62 1.64 -9.83
N ALA A 34 9.89 1.99 -9.84
CA ALA A 34 10.47 2.95 -8.89
C ALA A 34 9.85 4.34 -9.06
N ALA A 35 9.65 4.80 -10.30
CA ALA A 35 9.00 6.07 -10.63
C ALA A 35 7.52 6.06 -10.18
N LEU A 36 6.77 4.98 -10.49
CA LEU A 36 5.39 4.79 -10.07
C LEU A 36 5.25 4.80 -8.55
N ARG A 37 6.17 4.15 -7.84
CA ARG A 37 6.22 4.13 -6.38
C ARG A 37 6.43 5.53 -5.81
N ALA A 38 7.42 6.25 -6.33
CA ALA A 38 7.76 7.61 -5.87
C ALA A 38 6.58 8.58 -6.08
N GLU A 39 5.95 8.55 -7.26
CA GLU A 39 4.79 9.38 -7.57
C GLU A 39 3.58 9.03 -6.69
N THR A 40 3.28 7.72 -6.55
CA THR A 40 2.15 7.27 -5.73
C THR A 40 2.36 7.66 -4.27
N ARG A 41 3.57 7.47 -3.73
CA ARG A 41 3.94 7.91 -2.38
C ARG A 41 3.74 9.40 -2.21
N LYS A 42 4.29 10.22 -3.12
CA LYS A 42 4.20 11.68 -3.09
C LYS A 42 2.75 12.18 -3.08
N THR A 43 1.85 11.50 -3.80
CA THR A 43 0.46 11.92 -3.95
C THR A 43 -0.42 11.41 -2.81
N ALA A 44 -0.30 10.13 -2.44
CA ALA A 44 -1.25 9.48 -1.52
C ALA A 44 -0.84 9.58 -0.04
N VAL A 45 0.45 9.45 0.29
CA VAL A 45 0.91 9.36 1.68
C VAL A 45 0.71 10.65 2.49
N PRO A 46 0.79 11.87 1.93
CA PRO A 46 0.56 13.10 2.69
C PRO A 46 -0.84 13.25 3.31
N VAL A 47 -1.81 12.40 2.96
CA VAL A 47 -3.11 12.36 3.64
C VAL A 47 -3.01 11.84 5.07
N LEU A 48 -2.03 10.97 5.36
CA LEU A 48 -1.92 10.29 6.66
C LEU A 48 -1.69 11.24 7.82
N PRO A 49 -0.70 12.16 7.79
CA PRO A 49 -0.52 13.14 8.87
C PRO A 49 -1.74 14.04 9.05
N LYS A 50 -2.48 14.37 8.00
CA LYS A 50 -3.71 15.17 8.11
C LYS A 50 -4.81 14.44 8.91
N VAL A 51 -4.94 13.12 8.71
CA VAL A 51 -5.88 12.30 9.48
C VAL A 51 -5.44 12.21 10.95
N VAL A 52 -4.15 12.00 11.21
CA VAL A 52 -3.61 11.93 12.57
C VAL A 52 -3.79 13.26 13.30
N GLN A 53 -3.49 14.38 12.67
CA GLN A 53 -3.69 15.71 13.23
C GLN A 53 -5.17 15.94 13.59
N ALA A 54 -6.08 15.69 12.64
CA ALA A 54 -7.52 15.85 12.89
C ALA A 54 -8.01 14.98 14.06
N MET A 55 -7.44 13.77 14.21
CA MET A 55 -7.75 12.88 15.33
C MET A 55 -7.23 13.45 16.67
N GLN A 56 -5.98 13.95 16.68
CA GLN A 56 -5.40 14.56 17.89
C GLN A 56 -6.19 15.77 18.36
N GLU A 57 -6.59 16.65 17.43
CA GLU A 57 -7.43 17.82 17.71
C GLU A 57 -8.78 17.39 18.31
N ALA A 58 -9.46 16.43 17.67
CA ALA A 58 -10.75 15.95 18.14
C ALA A 58 -10.67 15.30 19.53
N LEU A 59 -9.66 14.47 19.78
CA LEU A 59 -9.44 13.84 21.09
C LEU A 59 -9.19 14.88 22.19
N LYS A 60 -8.41 15.91 21.89
CA LYS A 60 -8.10 16.98 22.85
C LYS A 60 -9.32 17.84 23.17
N GLU A 61 -10.13 18.16 22.17
CA GLU A 61 -11.26 19.10 22.31
C GLU A 61 -12.54 18.42 22.78
N LYS A 62 -12.79 17.20 22.35
CA LYS A 62 -14.11 16.55 22.48
C LYS A 62 -14.07 15.18 23.16
N GLY A 63 -12.88 14.62 23.39
CA GLY A 63 -12.71 13.28 23.95
C GLY A 63 -12.88 12.14 22.93
N THR A 64 -12.77 10.90 23.41
CA THR A 64 -12.67 9.70 22.56
C THR A 64 -13.95 9.38 21.79
N VAL A 65 -15.12 9.56 22.39
CA VAL A 65 -16.40 9.23 21.75
C VAL A 65 -16.65 10.16 20.55
N ASP A 66 -16.50 11.46 20.76
CA ASP A 66 -16.74 12.47 19.72
C ASP A 66 -15.62 12.55 18.68
N ALA A 67 -14.49 11.86 18.91
CA ALA A 67 -13.45 11.69 17.89
C ALA A 67 -13.74 10.55 16.89
N ILE A 68 -14.68 9.66 17.16
CA ILE A 68 -15.06 8.56 16.24
C ILE A 68 -15.40 9.05 14.82
N PRO A 69 -16.17 10.15 14.63
CA PRO A 69 -16.49 10.67 13.29
C PRO A 69 -15.26 11.04 12.45
N ILE A 70 -14.12 11.38 13.07
CA ILE A 70 -12.89 11.64 12.30
C ILE A 70 -12.44 10.41 11.51
N CYS A 71 -12.46 9.23 12.11
CA CYS A 71 -12.12 7.99 11.41
C CYS A 71 -13.24 7.50 10.49
N ARG A 72 -14.51 7.73 10.85
CA ARG A 72 -15.67 7.26 10.10
C ARG A 72 -15.96 8.10 8.86
N GLU A 73 -15.79 9.41 8.94
CA GLU A 73 -16.24 10.35 7.92
C GLU A 73 -15.09 11.17 7.31
N LYS A 74 -14.31 11.88 8.12
CA LYS A 74 -13.28 12.79 7.62
C LYS A 74 -12.15 12.08 6.89
N ALA A 75 -11.67 10.97 7.42
CA ALA A 75 -10.59 10.23 6.77
C ALA A 75 -10.99 9.64 5.41
N PRO A 76 -12.17 9.00 5.24
CA PRO A 76 -12.65 8.62 3.92
C PRO A 76 -12.85 9.80 2.96
N GLN A 77 -13.34 10.95 3.43
CA GLN A 77 -13.48 12.15 2.61
C GLN A 77 -12.14 12.63 2.03
N LEU A 78 -11.09 12.69 2.86
CA LEU A 78 -9.74 13.05 2.41
C LEU A 78 -9.19 12.08 1.35
N LEU A 79 -9.49 10.79 1.46
CA LEU A 79 -9.12 9.80 0.43
C LEU A 79 -9.94 9.98 -0.85
N GLN A 80 -11.22 10.35 -0.71
CA GLN A 80 -12.10 10.61 -1.84
C GLN A 80 -11.66 11.84 -2.64
N ASP A 81 -11.09 12.86 -1.99
CA ASP A 81 -10.49 14.01 -2.67
C ASP A 81 -9.34 13.60 -3.57
N ILE A 82 -8.45 12.71 -3.10
CA ILE A 82 -7.37 12.17 -3.92
C ILE A 82 -7.93 11.34 -5.08
N ARG A 83 -8.96 10.51 -4.83
CA ARG A 83 -9.62 9.75 -5.90
C ARG A 83 -10.17 10.65 -7.01
N ARG A 84 -10.83 11.76 -6.64
CA ARG A 84 -11.35 12.72 -7.62
C ARG A 84 -10.26 13.39 -8.44
N GLN A 85 -9.12 13.70 -7.82
CA GLN A 85 -8.00 14.37 -8.48
C GLN A 85 -7.19 13.44 -9.39
N THR A 86 -7.08 12.16 -9.03
CA THR A 86 -6.16 11.21 -9.67
C THR A 86 -6.84 10.12 -10.48
N GLY A 87 -8.10 9.83 -10.22
CA GLY A 87 -8.78 8.64 -10.71
C GLY A 87 -8.34 7.32 -10.04
N TRP A 88 -7.46 7.37 -9.05
CA TRP A 88 -6.95 6.17 -8.39
C TRP A 88 -7.97 5.57 -7.43
N ASN A 89 -7.98 4.25 -7.31
CA ASN A 89 -8.69 3.59 -6.21
C ASN A 89 -7.79 3.59 -4.97
N ILE A 90 -8.18 4.37 -3.96
CA ILE A 90 -7.41 4.52 -2.72
C ILE A 90 -8.33 4.23 -1.53
N ARG A 91 -7.84 3.38 -0.59
CA ARG A 91 -8.59 2.99 0.60
C ARG A 91 -7.68 2.58 1.76
N ARG A 92 -8.21 2.54 2.96
CA ARG A 92 -7.54 1.95 4.13
C ARG A 92 -8.02 0.52 4.32
N ILE A 93 -7.08 -0.38 4.58
CA ILE A 93 -7.33 -1.81 4.76
C ILE A 93 -6.65 -2.33 6.02
N SER A 94 -7.14 -3.44 6.55
CA SER A 94 -6.54 -4.09 7.72
C SER A 94 -6.93 -5.57 7.80
N LEU A 95 -6.06 -6.40 8.38
CA LEU A 95 -6.41 -7.78 8.72
C LEU A 95 -7.42 -7.85 9.88
N GLN A 96 -7.37 -6.88 10.81
CA GLN A 96 -8.38 -6.68 11.85
C GLN A 96 -9.16 -5.41 11.53
N THR A 97 -10.27 -5.58 10.84
CA THR A 97 -11.07 -4.46 10.34
C THR A 97 -11.96 -3.86 11.42
N ARG A 98 -12.12 -2.53 11.42
CA ARG A 98 -13.19 -1.85 12.13
C ARG A 98 -14.48 -1.82 11.31
N HIS A 99 -14.35 -1.60 9.99
CA HIS A 99 -15.44 -1.59 9.03
C HIS A 99 -15.13 -2.60 7.91
N PRO A 100 -15.65 -3.84 8.00
CA PRO A 100 -15.30 -4.92 7.05
C PRO A 100 -15.62 -4.61 5.60
N GLU A 101 -16.76 -3.96 5.33
CA GLU A 101 -17.23 -3.66 3.98
C GLU A 101 -16.23 -2.85 3.15
N THR A 102 -15.52 -1.93 3.79
CA THR A 102 -14.57 -1.04 3.12
C THR A 102 -13.10 -1.36 3.41
N GLY A 103 -12.85 -2.07 4.51
CA GLY A 103 -11.50 -2.29 5.05
C GLY A 103 -10.93 -3.70 4.84
N THR A 104 -11.73 -4.66 4.34
CA THR A 104 -11.23 -6.02 4.10
C THR A 104 -10.23 -6.02 2.95
N PRO A 105 -9.02 -6.57 3.16
CA PRO A 105 -8.00 -6.65 2.12
C PRO A 105 -8.34 -7.76 1.12
N ASP A 106 -7.93 -7.58 -0.14
CA ASP A 106 -7.88 -8.67 -1.11
C ASP A 106 -6.66 -9.58 -0.86
N VAL A 107 -6.50 -10.63 -1.66
CA VAL A 107 -5.43 -11.64 -1.48
C VAL A 107 -4.04 -11.01 -1.51
N TRP A 108 -3.77 -10.10 -2.44
CA TRP A 108 -2.49 -9.42 -2.55
C TRP A 108 -2.25 -8.51 -1.33
N GLU A 109 -3.23 -7.69 -0.99
CA GLU A 109 -3.16 -6.78 0.16
C GLU A 109 -2.97 -7.53 1.47
N ALA A 110 -3.65 -8.67 1.65
CA ALA A 110 -3.52 -9.50 2.85
C ALA A 110 -2.11 -10.09 2.99
N ARG A 111 -1.50 -10.52 1.88
CA ARG A 111 -0.10 -10.99 1.87
C ARG A 111 0.87 -9.88 2.26
N GLN A 112 0.71 -8.68 1.71
CA GLN A 112 1.57 -7.54 2.06
C GLN A 112 1.40 -7.14 3.53
N LEU A 113 0.16 -7.13 4.05
CA LEU A 113 -0.10 -6.84 5.45
C LEU A 113 0.52 -7.89 6.39
N ALA A 114 0.45 -9.18 6.02
CA ALA A 114 1.11 -10.25 6.78
C ALA A 114 2.63 -10.08 6.80
N ASP A 115 3.25 -9.79 5.66
CA ASP A 115 4.67 -9.49 5.55
C ASP A 115 5.08 -8.28 6.39
N PHE A 116 4.28 -7.21 6.36
CA PHE A 116 4.52 -6.02 7.18
C PHE A 116 4.45 -6.33 8.67
N ASN A 117 3.50 -7.15 9.11
CA ASN A 117 3.41 -7.58 10.52
C ASN A 117 4.65 -8.39 10.93
N ILE A 118 5.11 -9.32 10.08
CA ILE A 118 6.32 -10.12 10.34
C ILE A 118 7.54 -9.21 10.43
N LYS A 119 7.72 -8.29 9.49
CA LYS A 119 8.84 -7.33 9.49
C LYS A 119 8.83 -6.42 10.71
N ALA A 120 7.65 -5.92 11.09
CA ALA A 120 7.49 -5.09 12.29
C ALA A 120 7.81 -5.87 13.57
N ALA A 121 7.36 -7.12 13.68
CA ALA A 121 7.68 -8.00 14.81
C ALA A 121 9.20 -8.30 14.92
N ASN A 122 9.91 -8.25 13.78
CA ASN A 122 11.37 -8.38 13.71
C ASN A 122 12.12 -7.03 13.82
N GLY A 123 11.45 -5.97 14.28
CA GLY A 123 12.07 -4.69 14.60
C GLY A 123 12.19 -3.70 13.44
N VAL A 124 11.62 -4.00 12.26
CA VAL A 124 11.55 -3.01 11.18
C VAL A 124 10.48 -1.98 11.51
N LYS A 125 10.85 -0.71 11.43
CA LYS A 125 9.92 0.40 11.71
C LYS A 125 8.75 0.40 10.73
N PRO A 126 7.49 0.27 11.18
CA PRO A 126 6.32 0.17 10.31
C PRO A 126 6.16 1.37 9.37
N GLU A 127 6.55 2.56 9.79
CA GLU A 127 6.50 3.77 8.96
C GLU A 127 7.41 3.72 7.73
N THR A 128 8.36 2.77 7.67
CA THR A 128 9.21 2.55 6.50
C THR A 128 8.64 1.51 5.53
N LEU A 129 7.69 0.68 6.00
CA LEU A 129 7.16 -0.45 5.24
C LEU A 129 6.21 0.01 4.14
N GLU A 130 6.54 -0.32 2.92
CA GLU A 130 5.72 -0.15 1.74
C GLU A 130 6.09 -1.19 0.68
N ALA A 131 5.17 -1.48 -0.21
CA ALA A 131 5.38 -2.33 -1.36
C ALA A 131 4.60 -1.79 -2.57
N GLY A 132 5.00 -2.21 -3.76
CA GLY A 132 4.27 -1.90 -4.98
C GLY A 132 4.79 -2.72 -6.13
N GLU A 133 3.88 -3.08 -7.02
CA GLU A 133 4.19 -3.85 -8.23
C GLU A 133 3.20 -3.54 -9.35
N ILE A 134 3.62 -3.78 -10.59
CA ILE A 134 2.74 -3.77 -11.76
C ILE A 134 2.14 -5.17 -11.91
N VAL A 135 0.81 -5.23 -11.95
CA VAL A 135 0.07 -6.49 -12.17
C VAL A 135 -0.86 -6.37 -13.38
N THR A 136 -1.10 -7.50 -14.05
CA THR A 136 -2.14 -7.62 -15.06
C THR A 136 -3.38 -8.22 -14.41
N THR A 137 -4.50 -7.52 -14.49
CA THR A 137 -5.79 -7.97 -13.96
C THR A 137 -6.39 -9.09 -14.84
N ALA A 138 -7.39 -9.80 -14.34
CA ALA A 138 -8.02 -10.90 -15.08
C ALA A 138 -8.65 -10.46 -16.43
N ASP A 139 -9.03 -9.19 -16.55
CA ASP A 139 -9.54 -8.58 -17.79
C ASP A 139 -8.43 -8.01 -18.70
N GLY A 140 -7.16 -8.32 -18.41
CA GLY A 140 -6.01 -7.96 -19.24
C GLY A 140 -5.49 -6.53 -19.04
N ARG A 141 -6.08 -5.71 -18.17
CA ARG A 141 -5.59 -4.35 -17.90
C ARG A 141 -4.36 -4.38 -17.01
N ARG A 142 -3.40 -3.51 -17.30
CA ARG A 142 -2.24 -3.29 -16.44
C ARG A 142 -2.60 -2.24 -15.37
N VAL A 143 -2.27 -2.54 -14.12
CA VAL A 143 -2.43 -1.62 -13.01
C VAL A 143 -1.17 -1.63 -12.15
N TYR A 144 -0.86 -0.48 -11.54
CA TYR A 144 0.14 -0.41 -10.48
C TYR A 144 -0.57 -0.51 -9.13
N ARG A 145 -0.17 -1.46 -8.32
CA ARG A 145 -0.62 -1.63 -6.94
C ARG A 145 0.43 -1.09 -5.99
N TYR A 146 0.00 -0.31 -5.01
CA TYR A 146 0.87 0.24 -3.98
C TYR A 146 0.21 0.09 -2.62
N ILE A 147 1.01 -0.21 -1.60
CA ILE A 147 0.56 -0.35 -0.22
C ILE A 147 1.58 0.28 0.72
N LYS A 148 1.10 1.04 1.71
CA LYS A 148 1.90 1.70 2.73
C LYS A 148 1.38 1.32 4.11
N ALA A 149 2.22 0.77 4.97
CA ALA A 149 1.84 0.44 6.35
C ALA A 149 1.42 1.68 7.13
N LEU A 150 0.41 1.49 7.98
CA LEU A 150 -0.10 2.47 8.95
C LEU A 150 0.30 2.00 10.35
N PRO A 151 1.29 2.64 10.99
CA PRO A 151 1.67 2.30 12.35
C PRO A 151 0.59 2.73 13.35
N VAL A 152 0.51 2.02 14.46
CA VAL A 152 -0.23 2.46 15.65
C VAL A 152 0.62 3.51 16.36
N ALA A 153 0.13 4.74 16.40
CA ALA A 153 0.71 5.82 17.18
C ALA A 153 0.02 5.90 18.57
N GLU A 154 0.59 6.67 19.52
CA GLU A 154 -0.01 6.89 20.84
C GLU A 154 -1.49 7.31 20.76
N VAL A 155 -1.81 8.23 19.87
CA VAL A 155 -3.18 8.70 19.64
C VAL A 155 -4.14 7.57 19.21
N CYS A 156 -3.64 6.53 18.59
CA CYS A 156 -4.46 5.44 18.05
C CYS A 156 -4.94 4.48 19.13
N VAL A 157 -4.15 4.28 20.20
CA VAL A 157 -4.49 3.31 21.27
C VAL A 157 -5.69 3.73 22.10
N SER A 158 -6.09 5.01 22.08
CA SER A 158 -7.30 5.50 22.73
C SER A 158 -8.58 4.78 22.24
N CYS A 159 -8.58 4.26 21.00
CA CYS A 159 -9.72 3.55 20.40
C CYS A 159 -9.33 2.20 19.76
N HIS A 160 -8.03 1.89 19.68
CA HIS A 160 -7.51 0.65 19.09
C HIS A 160 -6.67 -0.18 20.07
N GLY A 161 -6.42 0.32 21.28
CA GLY A 161 -5.71 -0.39 22.34
C GLY A 161 -6.51 -1.53 22.97
N ALA A 162 -6.14 -1.92 24.19
CA ALA A 162 -6.81 -2.97 24.94
C ALA A 162 -8.25 -2.57 25.27
N ALA A 163 -9.22 -3.32 24.75
CA ALA A 163 -10.65 -2.98 24.89
C ALA A 163 -11.12 -2.93 26.37
N GLU A 164 -10.43 -3.64 27.25
CA GLU A 164 -10.70 -3.66 28.70
C GLU A 164 -10.50 -2.29 29.33
N THR A 165 -9.59 -1.48 28.78
CA THR A 165 -9.25 -0.14 29.29
C THR A 165 -10.20 0.96 28.82
N PHE A 166 -11.09 0.65 27.86
CA PHE A 166 -12.02 1.65 27.32
C PHE A 166 -13.13 1.97 28.30
N SER A 167 -13.57 3.24 28.33
CA SER A 167 -14.77 3.64 29.03
C SER A 167 -16.02 2.94 28.49
N ASP A 168 -17.05 2.81 29.30
CA ASP A 168 -18.30 2.18 28.85
C ASP A 168 -18.98 2.97 27.74
N ASP A 169 -18.88 4.30 27.77
CA ASP A 169 -19.38 5.17 26.70
C ASP A 169 -18.65 4.92 25.37
N LEU A 170 -17.32 4.76 25.40
CA LEU A 170 -16.55 4.43 24.19
C LEU A 170 -16.93 3.04 23.68
N LYS A 171 -17.05 2.05 24.55
CA LYS A 171 -17.49 0.69 24.18
C LYS A 171 -18.89 0.72 23.56
N ALA A 172 -19.81 1.49 24.12
CA ALA A 172 -21.16 1.64 23.59
C ALA A 172 -21.17 2.31 22.22
N ALA A 173 -20.41 3.40 22.05
CA ALA A 173 -20.30 4.12 20.81
C ALA A 173 -19.66 3.26 19.69
N LEU A 174 -18.58 2.52 20.02
CA LEU A 174 -17.94 1.62 19.07
C LEU A 174 -18.88 0.47 18.64
N ARG A 175 -19.61 -0.14 19.57
CA ARG A 175 -20.61 -1.18 19.23
C ARG A 175 -21.72 -0.64 18.35
N LYS A 176 -22.18 0.59 18.59
CA LYS A 176 -23.22 1.25 17.80
C LYS A 176 -22.74 1.53 16.36
N ASP A 177 -21.57 2.13 16.23
CA ASP A 177 -21.06 2.62 14.95
C ASP A 177 -20.33 1.53 14.14
N TYR A 178 -19.82 0.49 14.83
CA TYR A 178 -19.04 -0.59 14.25
C TYR A 178 -19.38 -1.95 14.87
N PRO A 179 -20.56 -2.49 14.62
CA PRO A 179 -21.01 -3.74 15.25
C PRO A 179 -20.13 -4.97 14.94
N LEU A 180 -19.31 -4.90 13.88
CA LEU A 180 -18.39 -5.95 13.47
C LEU A 180 -16.92 -5.56 13.72
N ASP A 181 -16.67 -4.65 14.67
CA ASP A 181 -15.32 -4.16 14.98
C ASP A 181 -14.42 -5.28 15.51
N ARG A 182 -13.27 -5.45 14.88
CA ARG A 182 -12.19 -6.35 15.29
C ARG A 182 -10.87 -5.60 15.52
N ALA A 183 -10.89 -4.27 15.51
CA ALA A 183 -9.71 -3.42 15.46
C ALA A 183 -9.28 -2.91 16.84
N THR A 184 -9.24 -3.79 17.84
CA THR A 184 -8.78 -3.51 19.20
C THR A 184 -7.61 -4.42 19.58
N GLY A 185 -6.97 -4.18 20.72
CA GLY A 185 -5.85 -4.99 21.22
C GLY A 185 -4.50 -4.62 20.62
N TYR A 186 -4.39 -3.45 19.98
CA TYR A 186 -3.13 -2.99 19.41
C TYR A 186 -2.26 -2.25 20.44
N SER A 187 -0.94 -2.38 20.26
CA SER A 187 0.07 -1.60 20.95
C SER A 187 0.76 -0.63 19.99
N VAL A 188 1.33 0.46 20.54
CA VAL A 188 2.13 1.43 19.78
C VAL A 188 3.25 0.72 19.00
N GLY A 189 3.46 1.13 17.76
CA GLY A 189 4.47 0.56 16.88
C GLY A 189 4.05 -0.68 16.10
N GLN A 190 2.87 -1.25 16.37
CA GLN A 190 2.32 -2.33 15.55
C GLN A 190 1.75 -1.79 14.23
N VAL A 191 1.57 -2.67 13.25
CA VAL A 191 0.90 -2.33 11.99
C VAL A 191 -0.62 -2.39 12.18
N ARG A 192 -1.28 -1.22 12.21
CA ARG A 192 -2.75 -1.11 12.32
C ARG A 192 -3.46 -1.59 11.05
N GLY A 193 -2.78 -1.44 9.93
CA GLY A 193 -3.32 -1.71 8.61
C GLY A 193 -2.45 -1.04 7.54
N ALA A 194 -3.05 -0.71 6.41
CA ALA A 194 -2.34 -0.03 5.35
C ALA A 194 -3.23 0.94 4.55
N LEU A 195 -2.58 1.91 3.91
CA LEU A 195 -3.14 2.66 2.79
C LEU A 195 -2.87 1.86 1.52
N SER A 196 -3.90 1.47 0.80
CA SER A 196 -3.82 0.76 -0.47
C SER A 196 -4.21 1.67 -1.62
N VAL A 197 -3.46 1.62 -2.71
CA VAL A 197 -3.70 2.37 -3.94
C VAL A 197 -3.62 1.43 -5.14
N ILE A 198 -4.61 1.54 -6.03
CA ILE A 198 -4.60 0.89 -7.34
C ILE A 198 -4.78 1.98 -8.38
N ARG A 199 -3.85 2.05 -9.34
CA ARG A 199 -3.88 3.01 -10.45
C ARG A 199 -3.75 2.29 -11.78
N SER A 200 -4.58 2.66 -12.75
CA SER A 200 -4.47 2.18 -14.14
C SER A 200 -3.21 2.71 -14.80
N LEU A 201 -2.61 1.90 -15.67
CA LEU A 201 -1.44 2.25 -16.48
C LEU A 201 -1.80 2.38 -17.96
#